data_cc8970b96431c90de961c3e515833441
#
_entry.id   cc8970b96431c90de961c3e515833441
#
_cell.length_a   1.000
_cell.length_b   1.000
_cell.length_c   1.000
_cell.angle_alpha   90.00
_cell.angle_beta   90.00
_cell.angle_gamma   90.00
#
_symmetry.space_group_name_H-M   'P 1'
#
loop_
_entity.id
_entity.type
_entity.pdbx_description
1 polymer ?
#
loop_
_entity_poly.entity_id
_entity_poly.type
_entity_poly.pdbx_seq_one_letter_code
_entity_poly.pdbx_strand_id
1 'polypeptide(L)'
;MTLSRPERRTVVSKKQYVLGRREKTGGGVLNIGRYYALDGSLGAPVYLDALRPHVIFICGKRGYGKSYTIGVFLEEIAGLEDDVKQNLGVVVLDTLGIYWTTRFPSNESFEKIMRWDRRPQGFPVRLLVPEHAISNYSKNGISIERFSLRVAELSPMHWCQLFDVKATDPVGIVLTRVILSLQSSSCLFSIAEILSCIQEDERSTDVVKAAVENFFIMAESWGIFDTQGLSITDLVRRGALTVLDLSVLHSPVLKDIVVALVCEKIFEERV
;
A
#
# COMPACT_ATOMS: atom_id res chain seq x y z
N MET A 1 -7.34 -6.40 36.90
CA MET A 1 -5.90 -6.72 37.05
C MET A 1 -5.22 -6.42 35.75
N THR A 2 -4.67 -5.22 35.61
CA THR A 2 -3.93 -4.74 34.44
C THR A 2 -2.55 -5.35 34.45
N LEU A 3 -2.30 -6.31 33.60
CA LEU A 3 -0.95 -6.86 33.39
C LEU A 3 -0.12 -5.81 32.65
N SER A 4 0.80 -5.18 33.37
CA SER A 4 1.81 -4.27 32.82
C SER A 4 2.64 -5.01 31.77
N ARG A 5 2.72 -4.45 30.57
CA ARG A 5 3.64 -4.91 29.51
C ARG A 5 5.08 -4.82 30.01
N PRO A 6 5.91 -5.86 29.83
CA PRO A 6 7.34 -5.71 30.05
C PRO A 6 7.91 -4.77 28.99
N GLU A 7 8.42 -3.62 29.39
CA GLU A 7 9.20 -2.72 28.55
C GLU A 7 10.39 -3.49 27.96
N ARG A 8 10.38 -3.69 26.65
CA ARG A 8 11.53 -4.22 25.92
C ARG A 8 12.56 -3.09 25.74
N ARG A 9 13.34 -2.79 26.74
CA ARG A 9 14.61 -2.11 26.53
C ARG A 9 15.54 -3.08 25.80
N THR A 10 15.65 -2.94 24.49
CA THR A 10 16.66 -3.64 23.70
C THR A 10 18.02 -3.04 24.04
N VAL A 11 18.65 -3.55 25.09
CA VAL A 11 20.04 -3.21 25.40
C VAL A 11 20.90 -3.81 24.30
N VAL A 12 21.38 -2.92 23.43
CA VAL A 12 22.27 -3.27 22.32
C VAL A 12 23.58 -3.83 22.88
N SER A 13 23.78 -5.14 22.82
CA SER A 13 25.03 -5.77 23.21
C SER A 13 26.15 -5.40 22.21
N LYS A 14 27.43 -5.36 22.66
CA LYS A 14 28.62 -4.89 21.92
C LYS A 14 28.89 -5.58 20.55
N LYS A 15 28.07 -6.54 20.10
CA LYS A 15 28.27 -7.33 18.85
C LYS A 15 27.03 -7.39 17.98
N GLN A 16 26.20 -6.36 17.92
CA GLN A 16 25.03 -6.32 17.03
C GLN A 16 25.41 -5.76 15.68
N TYR A 17 24.96 -6.42 14.60
CA TYR A 17 25.11 -5.91 13.25
C TYR A 17 23.85 -5.16 12.87
N VAL A 18 23.96 -3.82 12.72
CA VAL A 18 22.86 -2.97 12.24
C VAL A 18 23.17 -2.55 10.81
N LEU A 19 22.38 -3.03 9.86
CA LEU A 19 22.46 -2.63 8.46
C LEU A 19 21.91 -1.22 8.30
N GLY A 20 22.54 -0.42 7.45
CA GLY A 20 22.10 0.94 7.14
C GLY A 20 22.50 2.02 8.15
N ARG A 21 23.20 1.67 9.23
CA ARG A 21 23.66 2.62 10.26
C ARG A 21 25.16 2.44 10.54
N ARG A 22 25.88 3.54 10.64
CA ARG A 22 27.30 3.51 11.05
C ARG A 22 27.48 3.39 12.56
N GLU A 23 26.60 4.00 13.32
CA GLU A 23 26.58 3.95 14.78
C GLU A 23 25.87 2.69 15.28
N LYS A 24 26.44 2.04 16.28
CA LYS A 24 25.94 0.75 16.80
C LYS A 24 24.96 0.91 17.96
N THR A 25 24.61 2.15 18.34
CA THR A 25 23.78 2.48 19.51
C THR A 25 22.52 3.24 19.10
N GLY A 26 21.40 2.97 19.75
CA GLY A 26 20.12 3.68 19.59
C GLY A 26 18.95 2.76 19.29
N GLY A 27 17.71 3.21 19.58
CA GLY A 27 16.44 2.56 19.24
C GLY A 27 16.12 2.56 17.76
N GLY A 28 14.92 2.10 17.38
CA GLY A 28 14.43 2.13 16.01
C GLY A 28 15.16 1.15 15.09
N VAL A 29 15.34 -0.10 15.52
CA VAL A 29 15.95 -1.17 14.75
C VAL A 29 14.98 -2.33 14.56
N LEU A 30 14.97 -2.92 13.37
CA LEU A 30 14.18 -4.09 13.02
C LEU A 30 15.06 -5.34 13.10
N ASN A 31 14.64 -6.35 13.82
CA ASN A 31 15.35 -7.62 13.87
C ASN A 31 14.92 -8.47 12.65
N ILE A 32 15.74 -8.46 11.62
CA ILE A 32 15.42 -9.11 10.33
C ILE A 32 15.92 -10.56 10.24
N GLY A 33 16.65 -11.06 11.25
CA GLY A 33 17.13 -12.43 11.25
C GLY A 33 18.39 -12.62 12.08
N ARG A 34 19.07 -13.74 11.81
CA ARG A 34 20.34 -14.11 12.43
C ARG A 34 21.32 -14.63 11.39
N TYR A 35 22.60 -14.48 11.63
CA TYR A 35 23.61 -15.18 10.85
C TYR A 35 23.43 -16.69 11.00
N TYR A 36 23.62 -17.39 9.91
CA TYR A 36 23.60 -18.83 9.87
C TYR A 36 25.04 -19.34 9.76
N ALA A 37 25.48 -20.11 10.74
CA ALA A 37 26.82 -20.69 10.75
C ALA A 37 26.87 -21.97 9.90
N LEU A 38 28.07 -22.35 9.44
CA LEU A 38 28.28 -23.53 8.59
C LEU A 38 27.87 -24.85 9.28
N ASP A 39 27.90 -24.88 10.59
CA ASP A 39 27.48 -26.02 11.41
C ASP A 39 25.96 -26.09 11.63
N GLY A 40 25.20 -25.14 11.02
CA GLY A 40 23.73 -25.07 11.17
C GLY A 40 23.26 -24.30 12.41
N SER A 41 24.16 -23.78 13.24
CA SER A 41 23.79 -22.98 14.40
C SER A 41 23.38 -21.56 14.02
N LEU A 42 22.49 -20.96 14.83
CA LEU A 42 22.08 -19.56 14.70
C LEU A 42 23.08 -18.66 15.43
N GLY A 43 23.73 -17.81 14.66
CA GLY A 43 24.69 -16.82 15.16
C GLY A 43 24.06 -15.55 15.70
N ALA A 44 24.82 -14.46 15.64
CA ALA A 44 24.40 -13.15 16.13
C ALA A 44 23.17 -12.62 15.34
N PRO A 45 22.26 -11.88 16.01
CA PRO A 45 21.12 -11.24 15.34
C PRO A 45 21.59 -10.17 14.36
N VAL A 46 20.82 -10.01 13.29
CA VAL A 46 21.00 -8.98 12.26
C VAL A 46 19.83 -8.00 12.37
N TYR A 47 20.16 -6.75 12.46
CA TYR A 47 19.19 -5.66 12.55
C TYR A 47 19.27 -4.75 11.33
N LEU A 48 18.15 -4.10 11.00
CA LEU A 48 18.07 -3.04 10.02
C LEU A 48 17.68 -1.74 10.72
N ASP A 49 18.28 -0.62 10.33
CA ASP A 49 17.91 0.70 10.79
C ASP A 49 16.53 1.11 10.22
N ALA A 50 15.57 1.39 11.10
CA ALA A 50 14.24 1.86 10.73
C ALA A 50 14.13 3.39 10.61
N LEU A 51 15.16 4.15 11.03
CA LEU A 51 15.10 5.62 11.13
C LEU A 51 15.64 6.35 9.92
N ARG A 52 16.33 5.64 9.01
CA ARG A 52 16.92 6.22 7.80
C ARG A 52 16.28 5.64 6.55
N PRO A 53 16.22 6.39 5.44
CA PRO A 53 15.72 5.89 4.17
C PRO A 53 16.57 4.72 3.64
N HIS A 54 15.91 3.64 3.25
CA HIS A 54 16.52 2.48 2.61
C HIS A 54 15.68 2.02 1.44
N VAL A 55 16.34 1.48 0.42
CA VAL A 55 15.70 0.69 -0.63
C VAL A 55 16.07 -0.77 -0.40
N ILE A 56 15.05 -1.62 -0.23
CA ILE A 56 15.23 -3.05 0.03
C ILE A 56 14.62 -3.81 -1.13
N PHE A 57 15.45 -4.60 -1.82
CA PHE A 57 15.01 -5.45 -2.91
C PHE A 57 15.03 -6.92 -2.47
N ILE A 58 13.85 -7.56 -2.46
CA ILE A 58 13.68 -8.96 -2.06
C ILE A 58 13.35 -9.79 -3.30
N CYS A 59 14.29 -10.61 -3.74
CA CYS A 59 14.11 -11.47 -4.91
C CYS A 59 14.31 -12.94 -4.59
N GLY A 60 13.74 -13.81 -5.41
CA GLY A 60 13.83 -15.25 -5.25
C GLY A 60 12.74 -15.97 -6.04
N LYS A 61 12.90 -17.28 -6.24
CA LYS A 61 11.90 -18.12 -6.90
C LYS A 61 10.60 -18.19 -6.09
N ARG A 62 9.52 -18.64 -6.73
CA ARG A 62 8.24 -18.88 -6.05
C ARG A 62 8.42 -19.87 -4.89
N GLY A 63 7.83 -19.61 -3.73
CA GLY A 63 7.92 -20.45 -2.54
C GLY A 63 9.16 -20.21 -1.66
N TYR A 64 10.10 -19.34 -2.04
CA TYR A 64 11.34 -19.09 -1.28
C TYR A 64 11.22 -17.98 -0.24
N GLY A 65 10.02 -17.70 0.27
CA GLY A 65 9.82 -16.87 1.46
C GLY A 65 9.85 -15.36 1.24
N LYS A 66 9.78 -14.84 -0.02
CA LYS A 66 9.79 -13.39 -0.28
C LYS A 66 8.70 -12.64 0.51
N SER A 67 7.46 -13.09 0.38
CA SER A 67 6.33 -12.49 1.10
C SER A 67 6.44 -12.69 2.62
N TYR A 68 6.99 -13.81 3.06
CA TYR A 68 7.27 -14.04 4.47
C TYR A 68 8.29 -13.02 5.01
N THR A 69 9.34 -12.73 4.25
CA THR A 69 10.33 -11.71 4.62
C THR A 69 9.69 -10.32 4.76
N ILE A 70 8.80 -9.95 3.84
CA ILE A 70 8.04 -8.68 3.95
C ILE A 70 7.19 -8.71 5.23
N GLY A 71 6.51 -9.83 5.53
CA GLY A 71 5.76 -10.01 6.78
C GLY A 71 6.61 -9.76 8.03
N VAL A 72 7.85 -10.26 8.05
CA VAL A 72 8.80 -10.00 9.17
C VAL A 72 9.06 -8.50 9.33
N PHE A 73 9.28 -7.75 8.24
CA PHE A 73 9.44 -6.30 8.31
C PHE A 73 8.19 -5.62 8.91
N LEU A 74 7.00 -6.02 8.47
CA LEU A 74 5.75 -5.43 8.95
C LEU A 74 5.54 -5.68 10.44
N GLU A 75 5.80 -6.90 10.91
CA GLU A 75 5.70 -7.25 12.33
C GLU A 75 6.74 -6.53 13.19
N GLU A 76 7.98 -6.41 12.71
CA GLU A 76 9.03 -5.69 13.42
C GLU A 76 8.72 -4.18 13.50
N ILE A 77 8.22 -3.56 12.42
CA ILE A 77 7.80 -2.14 12.43
C ILE A 77 6.61 -1.94 13.37
N ALA A 78 5.60 -2.81 13.31
CA ALA A 78 4.44 -2.74 14.20
C ALA A 78 4.79 -2.96 15.66
N GLY A 79 5.89 -3.66 15.94
CA GLY A 79 6.44 -3.93 17.27
C GLY A 79 7.44 -2.90 17.79
N LEU A 80 7.76 -1.85 17.04
CA LEU A 80 8.65 -0.78 17.50
C LEU A 80 8.09 -0.04 18.72
N GLU A 81 8.97 0.61 19.45
CA GLU A 81 8.63 1.50 20.57
C GLU A 81 7.66 2.59 20.10
N ASP A 82 6.71 2.97 20.95
CA ASP A 82 5.62 3.87 20.56
C ASP A 82 6.11 5.26 20.10
N ASP A 83 7.18 5.78 20.69
CA ASP A 83 7.82 7.04 20.31
C ASP A 83 8.41 7.01 18.89
N VAL A 84 8.93 5.86 18.45
CA VAL A 84 9.42 5.66 17.09
C VAL A 84 8.25 5.39 16.13
N LYS A 85 7.36 4.46 16.53
CA LYS A 85 6.25 4.01 15.68
C LYS A 85 5.31 5.15 15.30
N GLN A 86 5.01 6.07 16.24
CA GLN A 86 4.14 7.22 15.99
C GLN A 86 4.68 8.19 14.91
N ASN A 87 5.96 8.11 14.60
CA ASN A 87 6.58 8.91 13.53
C ASN A 87 6.67 8.16 12.18
N LEU A 88 6.22 6.90 12.13
CA LEU A 88 6.22 6.08 10.93
C LEU A 88 4.78 5.84 10.46
N GLY A 89 4.55 5.98 9.16
CA GLY A 89 3.36 5.48 8.48
C GLY A 89 3.78 4.36 7.54
N VAL A 90 3.08 3.24 7.58
CA VAL A 90 3.36 2.08 6.73
C VAL A 90 2.22 1.87 5.77
N VAL A 91 2.51 1.81 4.48
CA VAL A 91 1.56 1.44 3.43
C VAL A 91 2.06 0.20 2.72
N VAL A 92 1.22 -0.81 2.67
CA VAL A 92 1.47 -2.06 1.95
C VAL A 92 0.55 -2.13 0.76
N LEU A 93 1.11 -2.15 -0.45
CA LEU A 93 0.38 -2.41 -1.67
C LEU A 93 0.33 -3.92 -1.90
N ASP A 94 -0.72 -4.55 -1.38
CA ASP A 94 -0.82 -6.02 -1.32
C ASP A 94 -1.49 -6.59 -2.57
N THR A 95 -0.68 -7.00 -3.54
CA THR A 95 -1.19 -7.61 -4.78
C THR A 95 -1.62 -9.07 -4.62
N LEU A 96 -1.33 -9.70 -3.48
CA LEU A 96 -1.63 -11.10 -3.19
C LEU A 96 -2.75 -11.30 -2.17
N GLY A 97 -3.12 -10.26 -1.41
CA GLY A 97 -4.17 -10.32 -0.38
C GLY A 97 -3.77 -11.14 0.84
N ILE A 98 -2.52 -11.05 1.28
CA ILE A 98 -1.99 -11.88 2.38
C ILE A 98 -1.64 -11.10 3.64
N TYR A 99 -1.30 -9.80 3.52
CA TYR A 99 -0.74 -9.06 4.66
C TYR A 99 -1.79 -8.57 5.66
N TRP A 100 -3.08 -8.55 5.31
CA TRP A 100 -4.14 -8.30 6.28
C TRP A 100 -4.19 -9.36 7.39
N THR A 101 -3.68 -10.56 7.12
CA THR A 101 -3.59 -11.67 8.10
C THR A 101 -2.59 -11.38 9.23
N THR A 102 -1.71 -10.40 9.11
CA THR A 102 -0.84 -9.90 10.20
C THR A 102 -1.65 -9.47 11.43
N ARG A 103 -2.96 -9.22 11.27
CA ARG A 103 -3.90 -8.97 12.36
C ARG A 103 -4.01 -10.12 13.34
N PHE A 104 -3.79 -11.35 12.90
CA PHE A 104 -3.98 -12.54 13.70
C PHE A 104 -2.65 -13.13 14.17
N PRO A 105 -2.59 -13.69 15.39
CA PRO A 105 -1.42 -14.45 15.80
C PRO A 105 -1.25 -15.68 14.92
N SER A 106 0.00 -16.01 14.58
CA SER A 106 0.28 -17.23 13.83
C SER A 106 -0.10 -18.48 14.64
N ASN A 107 -0.84 -19.37 14.01
CA ASN A 107 -1.20 -20.68 14.56
C ASN A 107 -0.16 -21.76 14.21
N GLU A 108 0.82 -21.42 13.37
CA GLU A 108 1.87 -22.37 13.01
C GLU A 108 2.87 -22.54 14.14
N SER A 109 3.13 -23.80 14.42
CA SER A 109 4.09 -24.35 15.38
C SER A 109 4.75 -23.34 16.32
N PHE A 110 4.13 -23.18 17.48
CA PHE A 110 4.65 -22.41 18.62
C PHE A 110 6.16 -22.65 18.84
N GLU A 111 6.63 -23.90 18.67
CA GLU A 111 8.04 -24.27 18.80
C GLU A 111 8.96 -23.55 17.80
N LYS A 112 8.53 -23.35 16.54
CA LYS A 112 9.33 -22.64 15.54
C LYS A 112 9.48 -21.17 15.92
N ILE A 113 8.41 -20.55 16.39
CA ILE A 113 8.41 -19.13 16.79
C ILE A 113 9.26 -18.93 18.05
N MET A 114 9.17 -19.87 19.02
CA MET A 114 9.97 -19.81 20.26
C MET A 114 11.48 -19.93 20.01
N ARG A 115 11.93 -20.61 18.96
CA ARG A 115 13.36 -20.64 18.57
C ARG A 115 13.92 -19.26 18.22
N TRP A 116 13.04 -18.30 17.89
CA TRP A 116 13.40 -16.92 17.57
C TRP A 116 13.20 -15.97 18.78
N ASP A 117 12.98 -16.49 19.98
CA ASP A 117 12.63 -15.72 21.17
C ASP A 117 11.39 -14.82 20.95
N ARG A 118 10.43 -15.31 20.18
CA ARG A 118 9.19 -14.61 19.82
C ARG A 118 7.97 -15.37 20.35
N ARG A 119 6.86 -14.64 20.50
CA ARG A 119 5.54 -15.23 20.80
C ARG A 119 4.57 -14.90 19.68
N PRO A 120 3.66 -15.83 19.35
CA PRO A 120 2.59 -15.54 18.42
C PRO A 120 1.79 -14.34 18.91
N GLN A 121 1.66 -13.31 18.08
CA GLN A 121 0.83 -12.15 18.36
C GLN A 121 0.29 -11.58 17.06
N GLY A 122 -0.90 -10.94 17.12
CA GLY A 122 -1.44 -10.16 16.02
C GLY A 122 -1.12 -8.70 16.20
N PHE A 123 -1.06 -7.96 15.10
CA PHE A 123 -0.79 -6.52 15.09
C PHE A 123 -2.00 -5.76 14.55
N PRO A 124 -2.26 -4.53 15.03
CA PRO A 124 -3.32 -3.70 14.46
C PRO A 124 -3.03 -3.41 12.98
N VAL A 125 -3.95 -3.80 12.13
CA VAL A 125 -3.90 -3.53 10.68
C VAL A 125 -5.12 -2.70 10.31
N ARG A 126 -4.90 -1.65 9.56
CA ARG A 126 -5.91 -0.87 8.88
C ARG A 126 -6.03 -1.41 7.47
N LEU A 127 -7.12 -2.11 7.17
CA LEU A 127 -7.36 -2.74 5.87
C LEU A 127 -8.20 -1.83 4.98
N LEU A 128 -7.69 -1.50 3.82
CA LEU A 128 -8.36 -0.74 2.78
C LEU A 128 -8.72 -1.66 1.62
N VAL A 129 -9.98 -1.68 1.25
CA VAL A 129 -10.50 -2.46 0.11
C VAL A 129 -11.56 -1.66 -0.65
N PRO A 130 -11.75 -1.90 -1.95
CA PRO A 130 -12.90 -1.35 -2.69
C PRO A 130 -14.23 -1.79 -2.07
N GLU A 131 -15.27 -0.97 -2.23
CA GLU A 131 -16.61 -1.19 -1.69
C GLU A 131 -17.14 -2.61 -1.93
N HIS A 132 -17.03 -3.09 -3.17
CA HIS A 132 -17.53 -4.42 -3.58
C HIS A 132 -16.84 -5.58 -2.85
N ALA A 133 -15.66 -5.37 -2.29
CA ALA A 133 -14.87 -6.41 -1.62
C ALA A 133 -15.04 -6.42 -0.09
N ILE A 134 -15.66 -5.41 0.51
CA ILE A 134 -15.81 -5.28 1.98
C ILE A 134 -16.44 -6.54 2.59
N SER A 135 -17.45 -7.10 1.93
CA SER A 135 -18.15 -8.29 2.42
C SER A 135 -17.24 -9.53 2.57
N ASN A 136 -16.15 -9.62 1.83
CA ASN A 136 -15.21 -10.74 1.88
C ASN A 136 -14.45 -10.80 3.21
N TYR A 137 -14.29 -9.67 3.89
CA TYR A 137 -13.48 -9.53 5.11
C TYR A 137 -14.32 -9.30 6.37
N SER A 138 -15.55 -8.84 6.25
CA SER A 138 -16.41 -8.44 7.38
C SER A 138 -16.64 -9.53 8.44
N LYS A 139 -16.54 -10.81 8.05
CA LYS A 139 -16.70 -11.97 8.96
C LYS A 139 -15.51 -12.17 9.91
N ASN A 140 -14.40 -11.48 9.68
CA ASN A 140 -13.14 -11.71 10.39
C ASN A 140 -12.90 -10.73 11.55
N GLY A 141 -13.84 -9.85 11.87
CA GLY A 141 -13.70 -8.86 12.97
C GLY A 141 -12.59 -7.84 12.75
N ILE A 142 -12.27 -7.54 11.49
CA ILE A 142 -11.24 -6.57 11.09
C ILE A 142 -11.90 -5.21 10.87
N SER A 143 -11.21 -4.14 11.28
CA SER A 143 -11.58 -2.79 10.87
C SER A 143 -11.25 -2.59 9.39
N ILE A 144 -12.29 -2.46 8.57
CA ILE A 144 -12.17 -2.29 7.13
C ILE A 144 -12.58 -0.86 6.81
N GLU A 145 -11.79 -0.20 5.99
CA GLU A 145 -12.11 1.11 5.44
C GLU A 145 -12.29 0.96 3.91
N ARG A 146 -13.23 1.71 3.36
CA ARG A 146 -13.43 1.76 1.92
C ARG A 146 -12.25 2.45 1.26
N PHE A 147 -11.71 1.81 0.21
CA PHE A 147 -10.74 2.42 -0.68
C PHE A 147 -11.42 2.94 -1.94
N SER A 148 -11.18 4.19 -2.27
CA SER A 148 -11.53 4.77 -3.58
C SER A 148 -10.51 5.84 -3.96
N LEU A 149 -10.26 5.98 -5.25
CA LEU A 149 -9.40 7.01 -5.82
C LEU A 149 -10.23 8.25 -6.17
N ARG A 150 -9.69 9.41 -5.86
CA ARG A 150 -10.32 10.67 -6.24
C ARG A 150 -10.12 10.90 -7.74
N VAL A 151 -11.24 10.99 -8.48
CA VAL A 151 -11.25 11.14 -9.93
C VAL A 151 -10.41 12.34 -10.39
N ALA A 152 -10.51 13.47 -9.69
CA ALA A 152 -9.82 14.72 -10.01
C ALA A 152 -8.28 14.65 -9.85
N GLU A 153 -7.75 13.67 -9.12
CA GLU A 153 -6.31 13.47 -8.96
C GLU A 153 -5.66 12.73 -10.14
N LEU A 154 -6.47 12.13 -11.02
CA LEU A 154 -5.94 11.43 -12.18
C LEU A 154 -5.68 12.42 -13.32
N SER A 155 -4.42 12.49 -13.76
CA SER A 155 -4.05 13.27 -14.94
C SER A 155 -4.64 12.66 -16.23
N PRO A 156 -4.75 13.44 -17.33
CA PRO A 156 -5.13 12.86 -18.63
C PRO A 156 -4.27 11.68 -19.06
N MET A 157 -2.98 11.70 -18.69
CA MET A 157 -2.06 10.61 -19.03
C MET A 157 -2.41 9.32 -18.27
N HIS A 158 -2.79 9.42 -16.98
CA HIS A 158 -3.23 8.27 -16.20
C HIS A 158 -4.47 7.61 -16.84
N TRP A 159 -5.44 8.42 -17.29
CA TRP A 159 -6.62 7.92 -17.98
C TRP A 159 -6.28 7.29 -19.33
N CYS A 160 -5.37 7.91 -20.11
CA CYS A 160 -4.90 7.32 -21.35
C CYS A 160 -4.23 5.95 -21.14
N GLN A 161 -3.40 5.83 -20.12
CA GLN A 161 -2.76 4.55 -19.76
C GLN A 161 -3.79 3.51 -19.30
N LEU A 162 -4.76 3.93 -18.49
CA LEU A 162 -5.80 3.07 -17.96
C LEU A 162 -6.67 2.46 -19.07
N PHE A 163 -6.93 3.23 -20.12
CA PHE A 163 -7.74 2.81 -21.26
C PHE A 163 -6.92 2.26 -22.45
N ASP A 164 -5.60 2.20 -22.30
CA ASP A 164 -4.65 1.78 -23.35
C ASP A 164 -4.83 2.57 -24.66
N VAL A 165 -4.99 3.89 -24.55
CA VAL A 165 -5.12 4.81 -25.69
C VAL A 165 -3.95 5.79 -25.71
N LYS A 166 -3.53 6.20 -26.91
CA LYS A 166 -2.51 7.24 -27.04
C LYS A 166 -3.15 8.62 -26.90
N ALA A 167 -2.47 9.53 -26.22
CA ALA A 167 -2.93 10.92 -26.09
C ALA A 167 -3.13 11.63 -27.45
N THR A 168 -2.50 11.13 -28.52
CA THR A 168 -2.61 11.65 -29.89
C THR A 168 -3.75 11.05 -30.71
N ASP A 169 -4.37 9.99 -30.23
CA ASP A 169 -5.51 9.37 -30.90
C ASP A 169 -6.78 10.22 -30.70
N PRO A 170 -7.77 10.16 -31.57
CA PRO A 170 -9.00 10.96 -31.45
C PRO A 170 -9.66 10.84 -30.07
N VAL A 171 -9.70 9.63 -29.49
CA VAL A 171 -10.20 9.35 -28.16
C VAL A 171 -9.34 10.01 -27.08
N GLY A 172 -8.00 9.87 -27.16
CA GLY A 172 -7.07 10.47 -26.20
C GLY A 172 -7.08 12.01 -26.24
N ILE A 173 -7.31 12.60 -27.40
CA ILE A 173 -7.44 14.07 -27.57
C ILE A 173 -8.68 14.58 -26.82
N VAL A 174 -9.83 13.93 -27.00
CA VAL A 174 -11.08 14.30 -26.29
C VAL A 174 -10.91 14.12 -24.80
N LEU A 175 -10.42 12.96 -24.37
CA LEU A 175 -10.16 12.66 -22.99
C LEU A 175 -9.25 13.70 -22.34
N THR A 176 -8.13 14.04 -22.99
CA THR A 176 -7.19 15.04 -22.48
C THR A 176 -7.86 16.41 -22.33
N ARG A 177 -8.61 16.85 -23.33
CA ARG A 177 -9.30 18.13 -23.32
C ARG A 177 -10.35 18.23 -22.22
N VAL A 178 -11.19 17.21 -22.08
CA VAL A 178 -12.25 17.15 -21.07
C VAL A 178 -11.66 17.17 -19.65
N ILE A 179 -10.69 16.33 -19.38
CA ILE A 179 -10.06 16.25 -18.04
C ILE A 179 -9.37 17.58 -17.69
N LEU A 180 -8.59 18.16 -18.61
CA LEU A 180 -7.93 19.45 -18.35
C LEU A 180 -8.95 20.59 -18.16
N SER A 181 -10.05 20.59 -18.88
CA SER A 181 -11.13 21.56 -18.70
C SER A 181 -11.74 21.47 -17.30
N LEU A 182 -12.06 20.27 -16.86
CA LEU A 182 -12.60 20.03 -15.50
C LEU A 182 -11.60 20.39 -14.41
N GLN A 183 -10.34 20.00 -14.54
CA GLN A 183 -9.29 20.34 -13.57
C GLN A 183 -9.02 21.85 -13.49
N SER A 184 -9.26 22.60 -14.57
CA SER A 184 -9.13 24.07 -14.55
C SER A 184 -10.33 24.77 -13.91
N SER A 185 -11.51 24.17 -13.92
CA SER A 185 -12.76 24.75 -13.41
C SER A 185 -13.13 24.29 -12.01
N SER A 186 -12.72 23.09 -11.60
CA SER A 186 -13.04 22.51 -10.31
C SER A 186 -11.90 21.63 -9.79
N CYS A 187 -11.65 21.69 -8.47
CA CYS A 187 -10.72 20.79 -7.80
C CYS A 187 -11.33 19.41 -7.50
N LEU A 188 -12.63 19.25 -7.63
CA LEU A 188 -13.36 18.00 -7.42
C LEU A 188 -14.40 17.83 -8.53
N PHE A 189 -14.43 16.66 -9.13
CA PHE A 189 -15.44 16.27 -10.10
C PHE A 189 -15.60 14.74 -10.11
N SER A 190 -16.76 14.29 -10.57
CA SER A 190 -17.14 12.89 -10.69
C SER A 190 -16.99 12.37 -12.13
N ILE A 191 -17.12 11.05 -12.31
CA ILE A 191 -17.23 10.43 -13.64
C ILE A 191 -18.48 10.95 -14.37
N ALA A 192 -19.58 11.20 -13.67
CA ALA A 192 -20.79 11.74 -14.28
C ALA A 192 -20.57 13.14 -14.90
N GLU A 193 -19.77 13.99 -14.24
CA GLU A 193 -19.41 15.31 -14.80
C GLU A 193 -18.48 15.18 -16.01
N ILE A 194 -17.58 14.20 -16.02
CA ILE A 194 -16.77 13.88 -17.19
C ILE A 194 -17.66 13.50 -18.36
N LEU A 195 -18.64 12.59 -18.14
CA LEU A 195 -19.59 12.16 -19.17
C LEU A 195 -20.41 13.34 -19.71
N SER A 196 -20.88 14.24 -18.86
CA SER A 196 -21.58 15.46 -19.31
C SER A 196 -20.70 16.34 -20.20
N CYS A 197 -19.45 16.58 -19.79
CA CYS A 197 -18.51 17.38 -20.59
C CYS A 197 -18.17 16.71 -21.94
N ILE A 198 -18.14 15.38 -22.01
CA ILE A 198 -17.93 14.66 -23.28
C ILE A 198 -19.11 14.94 -24.23
N GLN A 199 -20.34 14.87 -23.73
CA GLN A 199 -21.54 15.14 -24.53
C GLN A 199 -21.59 16.56 -25.05
N GLU A 200 -21.18 17.54 -24.25
CA GLU A 200 -21.13 18.97 -24.60
C GLU A 200 -19.97 19.32 -25.55
N ASP A 201 -19.02 18.43 -25.81
CA ASP A 201 -17.88 18.71 -26.67
C ASP A 201 -18.28 18.77 -28.16
N GLU A 202 -18.49 19.98 -28.66
CA GLU A 202 -18.87 20.22 -30.06
C GLU A 202 -17.77 19.95 -31.09
N ARG A 203 -16.52 19.72 -30.64
CA ARG A 203 -15.37 19.55 -31.54
C ARG A 203 -15.16 18.08 -31.97
N SER A 204 -15.87 17.16 -31.38
CA SER A 204 -15.70 15.72 -31.61
C SER A 204 -16.91 15.11 -32.30
N THR A 205 -16.65 14.09 -33.11
CA THR A 205 -17.73 13.32 -33.74
C THR A 205 -18.43 12.43 -32.73
N ASP A 206 -19.71 12.12 -32.96
CA ASP A 206 -20.51 11.26 -32.08
C ASP A 206 -19.88 9.90 -31.85
N VAL A 207 -19.20 9.33 -32.86
CA VAL A 207 -18.49 8.05 -32.75
C VAL A 207 -17.35 8.13 -31.72
N VAL A 208 -16.58 9.22 -31.72
CA VAL A 208 -15.47 9.40 -30.79
C VAL A 208 -16.02 9.67 -29.38
N LYS A 209 -17.08 10.48 -29.24
CA LYS A 209 -17.75 10.72 -27.96
C LYS A 209 -18.23 9.40 -27.35
N ALA A 210 -18.96 8.60 -28.11
CA ALA A 210 -19.47 7.29 -27.68
C ALA A 210 -18.34 6.35 -27.21
N ALA A 211 -17.18 6.37 -27.90
CA ALA A 211 -16.03 5.58 -27.48
C ALA A 211 -15.45 6.05 -26.13
N VAL A 212 -15.30 7.37 -25.91
CA VAL A 212 -14.82 7.92 -24.63
C VAL A 212 -15.81 7.65 -23.51
N GLU A 213 -17.11 7.86 -23.74
CA GLU A 213 -18.17 7.55 -22.78
C GLU A 213 -18.10 6.11 -22.32
N ASN A 214 -17.96 5.18 -23.26
CA ASN A 214 -17.90 3.75 -22.94
C ASN A 214 -16.70 3.40 -22.02
N PHE A 215 -15.56 4.06 -22.20
CA PHE A 215 -14.41 3.91 -21.29
C PHE A 215 -14.73 4.37 -19.87
N PHE A 216 -15.42 5.50 -19.70
CA PHE A 216 -15.78 5.99 -18.37
C PHE A 216 -16.90 5.18 -17.72
N ILE A 217 -17.87 4.69 -18.47
CA ILE A 217 -18.87 3.72 -17.98
C ILE A 217 -18.18 2.44 -17.47
N MET A 218 -17.19 1.95 -18.22
CA MET A 218 -16.38 0.82 -17.78
C MET A 218 -15.61 1.15 -16.50
N ALA A 219 -14.97 2.32 -16.41
CA ALA A 219 -14.24 2.75 -15.21
C ALA A 219 -15.15 2.85 -13.98
N GLU A 220 -16.35 3.38 -14.13
CA GLU A 220 -17.35 3.45 -13.07
C GLU A 220 -17.70 2.05 -12.54
N SER A 221 -17.81 1.05 -13.42
CA SER A 221 -18.10 -0.33 -13.04
C SER A 221 -17.03 -0.98 -12.14
N TRP A 222 -15.82 -0.46 -12.10
CA TRP A 222 -14.77 -0.97 -11.22
C TRP A 222 -14.97 -0.59 -9.75
N GLY A 223 -15.81 0.42 -9.46
CA GLY A 223 -16.20 0.79 -8.09
C GLY A 223 -15.06 1.30 -7.20
N ILE A 224 -13.98 1.83 -7.83
CA ILE A 224 -12.81 2.37 -7.12
C ILE A 224 -12.65 3.88 -7.30
N PHE A 225 -13.47 4.53 -8.11
CA PHE A 225 -13.42 5.96 -8.35
C PHE A 225 -14.54 6.68 -7.59
N ASP A 226 -14.19 7.80 -6.96
CA ASP A 226 -15.12 8.61 -6.19
C ASP A 226 -14.71 10.08 -6.26
N THR A 227 -15.68 10.97 -6.14
CA THR A 227 -15.43 12.43 -6.04
C THR A 227 -14.69 12.77 -4.74
N GLN A 228 -15.02 12.09 -3.65
CA GLN A 228 -14.45 12.25 -2.31
C GLN A 228 -13.49 11.12 -1.94
N GLY A 229 -12.83 10.52 -2.92
CA GLY A 229 -11.89 9.43 -2.70
C GLY A 229 -10.81 9.76 -1.64
N LEU A 230 -10.19 8.72 -1.10
CA LEU A 230 -9.13 8.87 -0.11
C LEU A 230 -7.98 9.71 -0.66
N SER A 231 -7.53 10.67 0.12
CA SER A 231 -6.27 11.34 -0.17
C SER A 231 -5.08 10.44 0.20
N ILE A 232 -3.92 10.71 -0.35
CA ILE A 232 -2.71 9.94 -0.01
C ILE A 232 -2.31 10.16 1.45
N THR A 233 -2.55 11.34 2.00
CA THR A 233 -2.35 11.61 3.43
C THR A 233 -3.17 10.68 4.31
N ASP A 234 -4.36 10.29 3.84
CA ASP A 234 -5.19 9.31 4.54
C ASP A 234 -4.64 7.87 4.43
N LEU A 235 -3.92 7.55 3.37
CA LEU A 235 -3.23 6.25 3.23
C LEU A 235 -2.06 6.15 4.20
N VAL A 236 -1.24 7.19 4.30
CA VAL A 236 -0.04 7.24 5.14
C VAL A 236 -0.40 7.81 6.52
N ARG A 237 -1.07 7.05 7.35
CA ARG A 237 -1.41 7.47 8.71
C ARG A 237 -0.28 7.16 9.67
N ARG A 238 0.18 8.14 10.43
CA ARG A 238 1.22 7.99 11.45
C ARG A 238 0.85 6.92 12.48
N GLY A 239 1.78 6.06 12.82
CA GLY A 239 1.59 4.97 13.78
C GLY A 239 0.75 3.80 13.27
N ALA A 240 0.26 3.86 12.03
CA ALA A 240 -0.59 2.83 11.46
C ALA A 240 0.14 1.95 10.45
N LEU A 241 -0.24 0.67 10.43
CA LEU A 241 0.05 -0.29 9.38
C LEU A 241 -1.17 -0.35 8.47
N THR A 242 -1.11 0.32 7.33
CA THR A 242 -2.17 0.34 6.32
C THR A 242 -1.88 -0.70 5.25
N VAL A 243 -2.80 -1.62 5.03
CA VAL A 243 -2.76 -2.60 3.94
C VAL A 243 -3.82 -2.23 2.92
N LEU A 244 -3.39 -1.85 1.72
CA LEU A 244 -4.25 -1.68 0.57
C LEU A 244 -4.28 -2.99 -0.20
N ASP A 245 -5.39 -3.71 -0.09
CA ASP A 245 -5.54 -5.01 -0.74
C ASP A 245 -5.95 -4.84 -2.21
N LEU A 246 -4.98 -5.01 -3.09
CA LEU A 246 -5.15 -4.95 -4.54
C LEU A 246 -5.48 -6.31 -5.14
N SER A 247 -5.45 -7.39 -4.35
CA SER A 247 -5.74 -8.74 -4.88
C SER A 247 -7.17 -8.86 -5.39
N VAL A 248 -8.07 -8.08 -4.81
CA VAL A 248 -9.50 -8.04 -5.16
C VAL A 248 -9.80 -7.31 -6.48
N LEU A 249 -8.82 -6.57 -7.02
CA LEU A 249 -8.94 -5.93 -8.33
C LEU A 249 -8.65 -6.96 -9.42
N HIS A 250 -9.60 -7.15 -10.34
CA HIS A 250 -9.46 -8.18 -11.35
C HIS A 250 -8.55 -7.77 -12.53
N SER A 251 -8.48 -6.49 -12.86
CA SER A 251 -7.64 -5.96 -13.93
C SER A 251 -6.18 -5.77 -13.48
N PRO A 252 -5.21 -6.43 -14.15
CA PRO A 252 -3.79 -6.15 -13.90
C PRO A 252 -3.41 -4.68 -14.15
N VAL A 253 -3.92 -4.10 -15.24
CA VAL A 253 -3.66 -2.70 -15.59
C VAL A 253 -4.14 -1.75 -14.49
N LEU A 254 -5.32 -2.02 -13.93
CA LEU A 254 -5.85 -1.24 -12.82
C LEU A 254 -4.98 -1.33 -11.57
N LYS A 255 -4.45 -2.53 -11.25
CA LYS A 255 -3.49 -2.70 -10.14
C LYS A 255 -2.24 -1.86 -10.35
N ASP A 256 -1.67 -1.91 -11.56
CA ASP A 256 -0.45 -1.19 -11.89
C ASP A 256 -0.65 0.33 -11.79
N ILE A 257 -1.80 0.85 -12.24
CA ILE A 257 -2.14 2.26 -12.14
C ILE A 257 -2.37 2.69 -10.69
N VAL A 258 -3.08 1.90 -9.89
CA VAL A 258 -3.25 2.19 -8.47
C VAL A 258 -1.89 2.24 -7.76
N VAL A 259 -1.01 1.28 -8.05
CA VAL A 259 0.35 1.27 -7.49
C VAL A 259 1.13 2.50 -7.92
N ALA A 260 1.10 2.84 -9.22
CA ALA A 260 1.81 4.00 -9.75
C ALA A 260 1.32 5.30 -9.12
N LEU A 261 0.00 5.52 -9.07
CA LEU A 261 -0.62 6.70 -8.47
C LEU A 261 -0.28 6.86 -6.99
N VAL A 262 -0.39 5.77 -6.22
CA VAL A 262 -0.07 5.80 -4.79
C VAL A 262 1.41 6.12 -4.58
N CYS A 263 2.30 5.51 -5.35
CA CYS A 263 3.74 5.77 -5.27
C CYS A 263 4.08 7.22 -5.67
N GLU A 264 3.52 7.72 -6.78
CA GLU A 264 3.73 9.09 -7.26
C GLU A 264 3.30 10.10 -6.20
N LYS A 265 2.10 9.97 -5.66
CA LYS A 265 1.57 10.87 -4.64
C LYS A 265 2.37 10.84 -3.34
N ILE A 266 2.76 9.66 -2.85
CA ILE A 266 3.64 9.57 -1.67
C ILE A 266 4.98 10.28 -1.92
N PHE A 267 5.48 10.24 -3.14
CA PHE A 267 6.74 10.91 -3.51
C PHE A 267 6.56 12.43 -3.57
N GLU A 268 5.49 12.92 -4.18
CA GLU A 268 5.17 14.35 -4.29
C GLU A 268 5.00 15.02 -2.92
N GLU A 269 4.33 14.36 -1.98
CA GLU A 269 4.10 14.93 -0.64
C GLU A 269 5.33 14.89 0.28
N ARG A 270 6.39 14.18 -0.09
CA ARG A 270 7.64 14.10 0.68
C ARG A 270 8.68 15.16 0.27
N VAL A 271 8.50 15.79 -0.86
CA VAL A 271 9.36 16.86 -1.38
C VAL A 271 8.84 18.21 -0.95
#